data_3e12ff188ed38e47e17e46c97bbc0fae
#
_entry.id   3e12ff188ed38e47e17e46c97bbc0fae
#
_cell.length_a   1.000
_cell.length_b   1.000
_cell.length_c   1.000
_cell.angle_alpha   90.00
_cell.angle_beta   90.00
_cell.angle_gamma   90.00
#
_symmetry.space_group_name_H-M   'P 1'
#
loop_
_entity.id
_entity.type
_entity.pdbx_description
1 polymer ?
#
loop_
_entity_poly.entity_id
_entity_poly.type
_entity_poly.pdbx_seq_one_letter_code
_entity_poly.pdbx_strand_id
1 'polypeptide(L)'
;MLGIEDKGTAYLCAMIRSMTGYGKAEGVVTNRKYSVEIRSLNSKQFDLNARIPAVFREKEMQLRKLLRSRVIRGKCDFFLSYETDPSESKHEINTDLVNSYISQLEKIAVESGQKKDDLLALAIKMPDALQHPREELDEDVWSKVEEIVGEALDSFDNFREVEGASIEKDFKAGISMINEESMNLDPLLDTRLKRIRKRIKTNLDEVIDRSKIDENRFEQEVLFYIEKTDVAEERSRLAAHCEHFEEVLKDGVGQGKKFGFIAQEIGREINTLGSKANDADIQRLVVRMKDELEKIKEQVLNVL
;
A
#
# COMPACT_ATOMS: atom_id res chain seq x y z
N MET A 1 -27.98 -32.13 -20.36
CA MET A 1 -27.25 -30.94 -20.86
C MET A 1 -27.96 -29.71 -20.29
N LEU A 2 -27.56 -29.22 -19.19
CA LEU A 2 -28.00 -27.94 -18.60
C LEU A 2 -26.72 -27.17 -18.34
N GLY A 3 -26.53 -26.09 -19.11
CA GLY A 3 -25.38 -25.21 -19.02
C GLY A 3 -25.35 -24.50 -17.65
N ILE A 4 -24.26 -24.66 -16.96
CA ILE A 4 -23.88 -23.83 -15.84
C ILE A 4 -23.31 -22.55 -16.46
N GLU A 5 -24.15 -21.51 -16.51
CA GLU A 5 -23.68 -20.16 -16.85
C GLU A 5 -22.75 -19.70 -15.73
N ASP A 6 -21.51 -19.55 -16.11
CA ASP A 6 -20.44 -18.95 -15.31
C ASP A 6 -20.76 -17.45 -15.09
N LYS A 7 -21.42 -17.13 -13.97
CA LYS A 7 -21.74 -15.76 -13.54
C LYS A 7 -20.62 -15.07 -12.76
N GLY A 8 -19.39 -15.64 -12.78
CA GLY A 8 -18.27 -15.21 -11.95
C GLY A 8 -17.28 -14.21 -12.56
N THR A 9 -17.38 -13.87 -13.86
CA THR A 9 -16.28 -13.15 -14.54
C THR A 9 -16.61 -11.75 -15.08
N ALA A 10 -17.75 -11.17 -14.77
CA ALA A 10 -18.22 -9.93 -15.41
C ALA A 10 -18.03 -8.62 -14.59
N TYR A 11 -17.38 -8.63 -13.44
CA TYR A 11 -17.18 -7.41 -12.61
C TYR A 11 -15.73 -7.10 -12.25
N LEU A 12 -14.77 -7.55 -13.04
CA LEU A 12 -13.40 -7.05 -12.97
C LEU A 12 -13.25 -5.84 -13.90
N CYS A 13 -14.10 -4.86 -13.75
CA CYS A 13 -13.89 -3.55 -14.35
C CYS A 13 -12.80 -2.85 -13.55
N ALA A 14 -11.68 -2.68 -14.20
CA ALA A 14 -10.51 -1.84 -14.00
C ALA A 14 -10.58 -0.82 -12.84
N MET A 15 -10.55 -1.25 -11.59
CA MET A 15 -10.35 -0.37 -10.44
C MET A 15 -8.93 -0.53 -9.94
N ILE A 16 -8.26 0.59 -9.65
CA ILE A 16 -7.03 0.61 -8.88
C ILE A 16 -7.32 -0.04 -7.52
N ARG A 17 -6.44 -0.94 -7.08
CA ARG A 17 -6.49 -1.50 -5.73
C ARG A 17 -5.36 -0.95 -4.89
N SER A 18 -5.67 -0.60 -3.64
CA SER A 18 -4.65 -0.20 -2.68
C SER A 18 -3.81 -1.40 -2.23
N MET A 19 -2.52 -1.14 -1.91
CA MET A 19 -1.65 -2.12 -1.24
C MET A 19 -1.96 -2.25 0.24
N THR A 20 -2.51 -1.20 0.87
CA THR A 20 -2.98 -1.24 2.24
C THR A 20 -4.37 -1.86 2.28
N GLY A 21 -4.65 -2.61 3.33
CA GLY A 21 -5.93 -3.28 3.47
C GLY A 21 -6.19 -3.72 4.89
N TYR A 22 -7.47 -3.80 5.23
CA TYR A 22 -7.97 -4.28 6.50
C TYR A 22 -9.22 -5.14 6.28
N GLY A 23 -9.24 -6.30 6.88
CA GLY A 23 -10.41 -7.16 6.88
C GLY A 23 -10.59 -7.85 8.22
N LYS A 24 -11.83 -7.95 8.69
CA LYS A 24 -12.16 -8.65 9.91
C LYS A 24 -13.47 -9.42 9.71
N ALA A 25 -13.50 -10.63 10.22
CA ALA A 25 -14.73 -11.41 10.36
C ALA A 25 -14.76 -12.14 11.70
N GLU A 26 -15.96 -12.37 12.22
CA GLU A 26 -16.18 -13.08 13.45
C GLU A 26 -17.32 -14.08 13.23
N GLY A 27 -17.18 -15.28 13.80
CA GLY A 27 -18.22 -16.31 13.71
C GLY A 27 -18.21 -17.21 14.94
N VAL A 28 -19.35 -17.85 15.21
CA VAL A 28 -19.47 -18.82 16.30
C VAL A 28 -19.51 -20.21 15.71
N VAL A 29 -18.57 -21.06 16.12
CA VAL A 29 -18.49 -22.46 15.71
C VAL A 29 -18.38 -23.31 16.97
N THR A 30 -19.29 -24.25 17.14
CA THR A 30 -19.30 -25.20 18.27
C THR A 30 -19.10 -24.51 19.63
N ASN A 31 -19.89 -23.46 19.91
CA ASN A 31 -19.87 -22.63 21.14
C ASN A 31 -18.60 -21.80 21.37
N ARG A 32 -17.68 -21.76 20.42
CA ARG A 32 -16.49 -20.89 20.47
C ARG A 32 -16.63 -19.75 19.49
N LYS A 33 -16.29 -18.53 19.93
CA LYS A 33 -16.26 -17.35 19.08
C LYS A 33 -14.89 -17.24 18.43
N TYR A 34 -14.86 -17.40 17.11
CA TYR A 34 -13.65 -17.20 16.29
C TYR A 34 -13.59 -15.79 15.77
N SER A 35 -12.41 -15.21 15.74
CA SER A 35 -12.12 -13.90 15.16
C SER A 35 -10.93 -14.03 14.22
N VAL A 36 -11.10 -13.54 12.99
CA VAL A 36 -10.07 -13.47 11.96
C VAL A 36 -9.83 -12.01 11.64
N GLU A 37 -8.58 -11.61 11.65
CA GLU A 37 -8.15 -10.25 11.28
C GLU A 37 -7.00 -10.32 10.30
N ILE A 38 -7.10 -9.52 9.23
CA ILE A 38 -6.11 -9.42 8.15
C ILE A 38 -5.75 -7.95 8.00
N ARG A 39 -4.46 -7.65 8.05
CA ARG A 39 -3.94 -6.30 7.81
C ARG A 39 -2.82 -6.38 6.78
N SER A 40 -2.80 -5.47 5.82
CA SER A 40 -1.65 -5.32 4.93
C SER A 40 -1.12 -3.90 4.90
N LEU A 41 0.20 -3.80 4.79
CA LEU A 41 0.93 -2.57 4.63
C LEU A 41 1.77 -2.63 3.35
N ASN A 42 2.08 -1.46 2.81
CA ASN A 42 2.94 -1.37 1.64
C ASN A 42 4.31 -2.01 1.89
N SER A 43 4.70 -2.94 1.02
CA SER A 43 6.05 -3.53 0.98
C SER A 43 6.41 -3.97 -0.43
N LYS A 44 7.72 -3.99 -0.74
CA LYS A 44 8.21 -4.41 -2.08
C LYS A 44 7.95 -5.89 -2.36
N GLN A 45 7.93 -6.73 -1.33
CA GLN A 45 7.72 -8.17 -1.43
C GLN A 45 6.54 -8.60 -0.55
N PHE A 46 5.97 -9.76 -0.86
CA PHE A 46 4.99 -10.38 0.01
C PHE A 46 5.70 -10.96 1.23
N ASP A 47 5.36 -10.46 2.41
CA ASP A 47 5.80 -10.97 3.70
C ASP A 47 4.58 -11.27 4.56
N LEU A 48 4.47 -12.48 5.09
CA LEU A 48 3.33 -12.93 5.86
C LEU A 48 3.73 -13.34 7.27
N ASN A 49 3.22 -12.60 8.23
CA ASN A 49 3.25 -12.94 9.64
C ASN A 49 1.88 -13.51 10.05
N ALA A 50 1.79 -14.83 10.18
CA ALA A 50 0.56 -15.51 10.56
C ALA A 50 0.63 -15.96 12.02
N ARG A 51 -0.35 -15.53 12.82
CA ARG A 51 -0.56 -16.00 14.19
C ARG A 51 -1.83 -16.86 14.22
N ILE A 52 -1.62 -18.15 14.47
CA ILE A 52 -2.65 -19.18 14.37
C ILE A 52 -2.59 -20.03 15.65
N PRO A 53 -3.74 -20.37 16.26
CA PRO A 53 -3.79 -21.29 17.39
C PRO A 53 -3.15 -22.64 17.07
N ALA A 54 -2.57 -23.28 18.08
CA ALA A 54 -1.84 -24.55 17.93
C ALA A 54 -2.68 -25.67 17.29
N VAL A 55 -3.98 -25.70 17.54
CA VAL A 55 -4.96 -26.65 16.97
C VAL A 55 -4.98 -26.59 15.43
N PHE A 56 -4.81 -25.40 14.82
CA PHE A 56 -4.85 -25.19 13.37
C PHE A 56 -3.48 -25.19 12.71
N ARG A 57 -2.40 -25.54 13.42
CA ARG A 57 -1.01 -25.50 12.89
C ARG A 57 -0.83 -26.35 11.62
N GLU A 58 -1.55 -27.48 11.53
CA GLU A 58 -1.51 -28.34 10.33
C GLU A 58 -2.06 -27.65 9.09
N LYS A 59 -3.01 -26.74 9.26
CA LYS A 59 -3.63 -25.96 8.18
C LYS A 59 -2.89 -24.67 7.80
N GLU A 60 -1.78 -24.35 8.51
CA GLU A 60 -1.01 -23.12 8.27
C GLU A 60 -0.54 -22.98 6.82
N MET A 61 -0.06 -24.06 6.21
CA MET A 61 0.43 -24.02 4.83
C MET A 61 -0.70 -23.75 3.82
N GLN A 62 -1.90 -24.24 4.09
CA GLN A 62 -3.08 -23.98 3.28
C GLN A 62 -3.48 -22.50 3.37
N LEU A 63 -3.55 -21.96 4.60
CA LEU A 63 -3.84 -20.55 4.85
C LEU A 63 -2.79 -19.64 4.19
N ARG A 64 -1.52 -19.96 4.29
CA ARG A 64 -0.44 -19.19 3.65
C ARG A 64 -0.60 -19.12 2.14
N LYS A 65 -1.00 -20.22 1.49
CA LYS A 65 -1.26 -20.24 0.04
C LYS A 65 -2.46 -19.38 -0.31
N LEU A 66 -3.56 -19.48 0.45
CA LEU A 66 -4.78 -18.70 0.25
C LEU A 66 -4.49 -17.20 0.40
N LEU A 67 -3.85 -16.78 1.50
CA LEU A 67 -3.47 -15.40 1.75
C LEU A 67 -2.56 -14.84 0.65
N ARG A 68 -1.56 -15.62 0.23
CA ARG A 68 -0.63 -15.19 -0.83
C ARG A 68 -1.34 -14.97 -2.17
N SER A 69 -2.35 -15.77 -2.50
CA SER A 69 -3.10 -15.62 -3.76
C SER A 69 -3.96 -14.36 -3.79
N ARG A 70 -4.48 -13.91 -2.63
CA ARG A 70 -5.36 -12.75 -2.51
C ARG A 70 -4.59 -11.45 -2.24
N VAL A 71 -3.58 -11.47 -1.37
CA VAL A 71 -2.81 -10.27 -1.01
C VAL A 71 -1.82 -9.84 -2.10
N ILE A 72 -1.26 -10.79 -2.85
CA ILE A 72 -0.33 -10.62 -3.98
C ILE A 72 1.00 -9.99 -3.54
N ARG A 73 1.00 -8.80 -2.90
CA ARG A 73 2.16 -8.02 -2.49
C ARG A 73 1.87 -7.25 -1.20
N GLY A 74 2.90 -6.95 -0.43
CA GLY A 74 2.79 -6.20 0.82
C GLY A 74 3.18 -7.03 2.05
N LYS A 75 3.36 -6.37 3.19
CA LYS A 75 3.51 -7.02 4.48
C LYS A 75 2.11 -7.29 5.04
N CYS A 76 1.79 -8.57 5.20
CA CYS A 76 0.49 -9.04 5.67
C CYS A 76 0.61 -9.61 7.08
N ASP A 77 -0.16 -9.10 8.00
CA ASP A 77 -0.37 -9.68 9.32
C ASP A 77 -1.74 -10.38 9.34
N PHE A 78 -1.72 -11.65 9.65
CA PHE A 78 -2.91 -12.50 9.77
C PHE A 78 -3.05 -13.00 11.19
N PHE A 79 -4.20 -12.79 11.81
CA PHE A 79 -4.50 -13.22 13.16
C PHE A 79 -5.78 -14.06 13.14
N LEU A 80 -5.66 -15.31 13.58
CA LEU A 80 -6.78 -16.16 13.90
C LEU A 80 -6.76 -16.40 15.41
N SER A 81 -7.85 -16.10 16.07
CA SER A 81 -8.03 -16.35 17.50
C SER A 81 -9.43 -16.91 17.77
N TYR A 82 -9.57 -17.58 18.90
CA TYR A 82 -10.88 -17.97 19.39
C TYR A 82 -10.96 -17.74 20.91
N GLU A 83 -12.15 -17.44 21.36
CA GLU A 83 -12.46 -17.35 22.78
C GLU A 83 -12.98 -18.70 23.26
N THR A 84 -12.35 -19.24 24.30
CA THR A 84 -12.81 -20.48 24.96
C THR A 84 -13.66 -20.07 26.14
N ASP A 85 -14.81 -20.71 26.30
CA ASP A 85 -15.62 -20.54 27.52
C ASP A 85 -14.75 -20.96 28.73
N PRO A 86 -14.70 -20.15 29.81
CA PRO A 86 -13.96 -20.50 31.02
C PRO A 86 -14.33 -21.85 31.60
N SER A 87 -15.59 -22.32 31.36
CA SER A 87 -16.05 -23.64 31.78
C SER A 87 -15.45 -24.81 31.00
N GLU A 88 -14.89 -24.57 29.82
CA GLU A 88 -14.24 -25.58 28.94
C GLU A 88 -12.73 -25.70 29.16
N SER A 89 -12.10 -24.81 29.94
CA SER A 89 -10.68 -24.93 30.29
C SER A 89 -10.40 -26.10 31.22
N LYS A 90 -10.50 -27.30 30.69
CA LYS A 90 -10.14 -28.52 31.42
C LYS A 90 -8.63 -28.63 31.50
N HIS A 91 -8.06 -28.14 32.61
CA HIS A 91 -6.73 -28.57 32.99
C HIS A 91 -6.88 -30.01 33.51
N GLU A 92 -6.27 -30.97 32.84
CA GLU A 92 -6.17 -32.32 33.31
C GLU A 92 -4.83 -32.51 34.05
N ILE A 93 -4.94 -33.20 35.20
CA ILE A 93 -3.73 -33.55 35.94
C ILE A 93 -3.08 -34.75 35.24
N ASN A 94 -1.82 -34.62 34.85
CA ASN A 94 -1.01 -35.73 34.36
C ASN A 94 -0.73 -36.70 35.52
N THR A 95 -1.65 -37.62 35.77
CA THR A 95 -1.60 -38.53 36.89
C THR A 95 -0.32 -39.40 36.89
N ASP A 96 0.15 -39.82 35.70
CA ASP A 96 1.36 -40.65 35.58
C ASP A 96 2.60 -39.87 35.97
N LEU A 97 2.71 -38.62 35.49
CA LEU A 97 3.85 -37.77 35.81
C LEU A 97 3.84 -37.32 37.27
N VAL A 98 2.62 -36.97 37.81
CA VAL A 98 2.50 -36.61 39.22
C VAL A 98 2.86 -37.76 40.12
N ASN A 99 2.44 -39.01 39.82
CA ASN A 99 2.84 -40.19 40.56
C ASN A 99 4.33 -40.47 40.49
N SER A 100 4.95 -40.23 39.33
CA SER A 100 6.40 -40.32 39.17
C SER A 100 7.14 -39.30 40.06
N TYR A 101 6.65 -38.04 40.09
CA TYR A 101 7.21 -37.01 40.98
C TYR A 101 7.07 -37.37 42.46
N ILE A 102 5.91 -37.87 42.87
CA ILE A 102 5.68 -38.33 44.26
C ILE A 102 6.68 -39.43 44.64
N SER A 103 6.88 -40.40 43.75
CA SER A 103 7.84 -41.49 44.00
C SER A 103 9.30 -41.00 44.13
N GLN A 104 9.68 -40.02 43.33
CA GLN A 104 11.00 -39.37 43.40
C GLN A 104 11.18 -38.56 44.69
N LEU A 105 10.17 -37.75 45.03
CA LEU A 105 10.15 -36.93 46.24
C LEU A 105 10.20 -37.80 47.50
N GLU A 106 9.50 -38.97 47.51
CA GLU A 106 9.56 -39.93 48.61
C GLU A 106 10.95 -40.48 48.83
N LYS A 107 11.66 -40.86 47.76
CA LYS A 107 13.05 -41.34 47.86
C LYS A 107 13.95 -40.29 48.47
N ILE A 108 13.88 -39.04 47.97
CA ILE A 108 14.65 -37.92 48.47
C ILE A 108 14.36 -37.63 49.94
N ALA A 109 13.07 -37.66 50.34
CA ALA A 109 12.65 -37.43 51.72
C ALA A 109 13.23 -38.51 52.66
N VAL A 110 13.27 -39.78 52.26
CA VAL A 110 13.88 -40.87 53.02
C VAL A 110 15.40 -40.69 53.17
N GLU A 111 16.06 -40.34 52.08
CA GLU A 111 17.55 -40.14 52.07
C GLU A 111 17.99 -38.93 52.90
N SER A 112 17.16 -37.86 52.86
CA SER A 112 17.46 -36.60 53.58
C SER A 112 16.92 -36.54 55.01
N GLY A 113 16.16 -37.54 55.46
CA GLY A 113 15.57 -37.61 56.79
C GLY A 113 14.43 -36.59 57.00
N GLN A 114 13.83 -36.09 55.93
CA GLN A 114 12.75 -35.12 55.97
C GLN A 114 11.36 -35.84 56.12
N LYS A 115 10.39 -35.09 56.61
CA LYS A 115 9.01 -35.60 56.72
C LYS A 115 8.37 -35.68 55.33
N LYS A 116 7.53 -36.71 55.11
CA LYS A 116 6.81 -36.97 53.85
C LYS A 116 5.47 -36.17 53.73
N ASP A 117 5.38 -35.01 54.39
CA ASP A 117 4.16 -34.24 54.45
C ASP A 117 3.96 -33.50 53.11
N ASP A 118 2.76 -33.49 52.59
CA ASP A 118 2.28 -32.71 51.41
C ASP A 118 3.05 -32.97 50.06
N LEU A 119 3.56 -34.20 49.85
CA LEU A 119 4.23 -34.56 48.58
C LEU A 119 3.32 -34.35 47.34
N LEU A 120 2.02 -34.56 47.47
CA LEU A 120 1.05 -34.30 46.40
C LEU A 120 0.99 -32.81 46.03
N ALA A 121 0.93 -31.93 47.03
CA ALA A 121 0.90 -30.49 46.83
C ALA A 121 2.20 -29.95 46.16
N LEU A 122 3.33 -30.59 46.44
CA LEU A 122 4.58 -30.30 45.78
C LEU A 122 4.60 -30.83 44.34
N ALA A 123 4.18 -32.08 44.12
CA ALA A 123 4.15 -32.72 42.81
C ALA A 123 3.24 -31.99 41.80
N ILE A 124 2.09 -31.50 42.24
CA ILE A 124 1.18 -30.71 41.38
C ILE A 124 1.78 -29.37 40.93
N LYS A 125 2.74 -28.81 41.69
CA LYS A 125 3.44 -27.56 41.35
C LYS A 125 4.65 -27.79 40.44
N MET A 126 5.03 -29.05 40.19
CA MET A 126 6.13 -29.38 39.30
C MET A 126 5.74 -29.13 37.83
N PRO A 127 6.74 -28.89 36.96
CA PRO A 127 6.51 -28.68 35.54
C PRO A 127 5.66 -29.81 34.92
N ASP A 128 4.79 -29.46 33.99
CA ASP A 128 3.94 -30.40 33.22
C ASP A 128 2.99 -31.30 34.05
N ALA A 129 2.84 -31.03 35.35
CA ALA A 129 1.86 -31.69 36.20
C ALA A 129 0.41 -31.39 35.79
N LEU A 130 0.17 -30.22 35.23
CA LEU A 130 -1.09 -29.82 34.63
C LEU A 130 -0.91 -29.81 33.12
N GLN A 131 -1.70 -30.59 32.41
CA GLN A 131 -1.71 -30.65 30.96
C GLN A 131 -2.96 -30.02 30.41
N HIS A 132 -2.79 -29.31 29.29
CA HIS A 132 -3.88 -29.00 28.40
C HIS A 132 -4.07 -30.22 27.48
N PRO A 133 -5.23 -30.85 27.44
CA PRO A 133 -5.51 -31.91 26.49
C PRO A 133 -5.18 -31.36 25.08
N ARG A 134 -4.46 -32.10 24.28
CA ARG A 134 -4.24 -31.75 22.87
C ARG A 134 -5.58 -31.83 22.18
N GLU A 135 -6.14 -30.70 21.84
CA GLU A 135 -7.33 -30.67 20.99
C GLU A 135 -6.92 -31.20 19.61
N GLU A 136 -7.57 -32.27 19.19
CA GLU A 136 -7.46 -32.79 17.84
C GLU A 136 -8.24 -31.86 16.90
N LEU A 137 -7.73 -31.67 15.69
CA LEU A 137 -8.39 -30.86 14.69
C LEU A 137 -9.65 -31.57 14.20
N ASP A 138 -10.81 -30.95 14.42
CA ASP A 138 -12.07 -31.37 13.82
C ASP A 138 -12.20 -30.70 12.43
N GLU A 139 -12.29 -31.50 11.38
CA GLU A 139 -12.39 -31.03 10.00
C GLU A 139 -13.70 -30.24 9.75
N ASP A 140 -14.79 -30.57 10.44
CA ASP A 140 -16.05 -29.82 10.32
C ASP A 140 -15.92 -28.43 10.95
N VAL A 141 -15.19 -28.32 12.07
CA VAL A 141 -14.84 -27.02 12.69
C VAL A 141 -13.93 -26.22 11.76
N TRP A 142 -12.94 -26.90 11.17
CA TRP A 142 -12.02 -26.23 10.23
C TRP A 142 -12.76 -25.66 9.03
N SER A 143 -13.67 -26.40 8.40
CA SER A 143 -14.44 -25.93 7.24
C SER A 143 -15.19 -24.62 7.55
N LYS A 144 -15.83 -24.52 8.72
CA LYS A 144 -16.50 -23.29 9.14
C LYS A 144 -15.54 -22.14 9.46
N VAL A 145 -14.38 -22.45 10.03
CA VAL A 145 -13.33 -21.44 10.26
C VAL A 145 -12.79 -20.93 8.92
N GLU A 146 -12.64 -21.80 7.91
CA GLU A 146 -12.23 -21.40 6.56
C GLU A 146 -13.26 -20.48 5.90
N GLU A 147 -14.55 -20.66 6.13
CA GLU A 147 -15.61 -19.72 5.71
C GLU A 147 -15.41 -18.33 6.34
N ILE A 148 -15.14 -18.26 7.65
CA ILE A 148 -14.86 -17.00 8.35
C ILE A 148 -13.59 -16.34 7.80
N VAL A 149 -12.57 -17.11 7.46
CA VAL A 149 -11.36 -16.60 6.78
C VAL A 149 -11.72 -16.02 5.41
N GLY A 150 -12.61 -16.68 4.66
CA GLY A 150 -13.14 -16.20 3.38
C GLY A 150 -13.83 -14.85 3.53
N GLU A 151 -14.73 -14.71 4.50
CA GLU A 151 -15.43 -13.44 4.79
C GLU A 151 -14.46 -12.31 5.17
N ALA A 152 -13.43 -12.62 5.98
CA ALA A 152 -12.39 -11.64 6.32
C ALA A 152 -11.59 -11.19 5.10
N LEU A 153 -11.30 -12.11 4.16
CA LEU A 153 -10.64 -11.80 2.90
C LEU A 153 -11.52 -10.95 1.98
N ASP A 154 -12.81 -11.23 1.92
CA ASP A 154 -13.74 -10.43 1.11
C ASP A 154 -13.89 -9.01 1.69
N SER A 155 -13.96 -8.88 3.02
CA SER A 155 -13.91 -7.58 3.70
C SER A 155 -12.60 -6.83 3.41
N PHE A 156 -11.47 -7.53 3.41
CA PHE A 156 -10.15 -6.99 3.08
C PHE A 156 -10.08 -6.50 1.62
N ASP A 157 -10.57 -7.26 0.65
CA ASP A 157 -10.58 -6.86 -0.75
C ASP A 157 -11.51 -5.66 -0.99
N ASN A 158 -12.69 -5.64 -0.36
CA ASN A 158 -13.60 -4.49 -0.44
C ASN A 158 -12.96 -3.20 0.11
N PHE A 159 -12.25 -3.29 1.24
CA PHE A 159 -11.50 -2.15 1.78
C PHE A 159 -10.50 -1.61 0.76
N ARG A 160 -9.72 -2.49 0.11
CA ARG A 160 -8.73 -2.13 -0.90
C ARG A 160 -9.35 -1.49 -2.15
N GLU A 161 -10.53 -1.92 -2.54
CA GLU A 161 -11.29 -1.36 -3.66
C GLU A 161 -11.80 0.05 -3.34
N VAL A 162 -12.35 0.26 -2.16
CA VAL A 162 -12.83 1.58 -1.70
C VAL A 162 -11.67 2.57 -1.61
N GLU A 163 -10.55 2.15 -1.01
CA GLU A 163 -9.35 2.99 -0.92
C GLU A 163 -8.73 3.24 -2.30
N GLY A 164 -8.69 2.24 -3.17
CA GLY A 164 -8.24 2.36 -4.55
C GLY A 164 -9.05 3.37 -5.36
N ALA A 165 -10.37 3.37 -5.19
CA ALA A 165 -11.25 4.37 -5.83
C ALA A 165 -10.97 5.79 -5.34
N SER A 166 -10.61 5.98 -4.07
CA SER A 166 -10.18 7.28 -3.55
C SER A 166 -8.87 7.73 -4.19
N ILE A 167 -7.87 6.84 -4.26
CA ILE A 167 -6.58 7.11 -4.92
C ILE A 167 -6.77 7.48 -6.40
N GLU A 168 -7.66 6.78 -7.10
CA GLU A 168 -7.97 7.07 -8.51
C GLU A 168 -8.55 8.49 -8.67
N LYS A 169 -9.43 8.90 -7.76
CA LYS A 169 -10.00 10.25 -7.75
C LYS A 169 -8.92 11.31 -7.52
N ASP A 170 -8.00 11.06 -6.59
CA ASP A 170 -6.89 11.97 -6.29
C ASP A 170 -5.94 12.08 -7.48
N PHE A 171 -5.65 10.99 -8.18
CA PHE A 171 -4.85 11.00 -9.40
C PHE A 171 -5.49 11.83 -10.51
N LYS A 172 -6.79 11.64 -10.78
CA LYS A 172 -7.52 12.43 -11.79
C LYS A 172 -7.49 13.91 -11.46
N ALA A 173 -7.72 14.27 -10.19
CA ALA A 173 -7.68 15.64 -9.75
C ALA A 173 -6.28 16.27 -9.90
N GLY A 174 -5.23 15.57 -9.50
CA GLY A 174 -3.85 16.04 -9.62
C GLY A 174 -3.40 16.21 -11.07
N ILE A 175 -3.69 15.24 -11.94
CA ILE A 175 -3.38 15.35 -13.38
C ILE A 175 -4.16 16.50 -14.04
N SER A 176 -5.45 16.66 -13.70
CA SER A 176 -6.26 17.79 -14.20
C SER A 176 -5.66 19.13 -13.78
N MET A 177 -5.21 19.28 -12.54
CA MET A 177 -4.58 20.50 -12.05
C MET A 177 -3.24 20.77 -12.76
N ILE A 178 -2.40 19.76 -13.00
CA ILE A 178 -1.15 19.91 -13.77
C ILE A 178 -1.46 20.41 -15.19
N ASN A 179 -2.47 19.84 -15.85
CA ASN A 179 -2.89 20.28 -17.17
C ASN A 179 -3.42 21.73 -17.17
N GLU A 180 -4.24 22.10 -16.18
CA GLU A 180 -4.75 23.47 -16.03
C GLU A 180 -3.62 24.48 -15.84
N GLU A 181 -2.67 24.22 -14.94
CA GLU A 181 -1.52 25.07 -14.72
C GLU A 181 -0.61 25.18 -15.97
N SER A 182 -0.52 24.10 -16.76
CA SER A 182 0.17 24.12 -18.04
C SER A 182 -0.51 25.02 -19.07
N MET A 183 -1.84 25.08 -19.10
CA MET A 183 -2.59 26.00 -19.96
C MET A 183 -2.45 27.47 -19.51
N ASN A 184 -2.37 27.71 -18.20
CA ASN A 184 -2.16 29.03 -17.63
C ASN A 184 -0.77 29.65 -17.96
N LEU A 185 0.12 28.89 -18.58
CA LEU A 185 1.42 29.40 -19.05
C LEU A 185 1.29 30.33 -20.26
N ASP A 186 0.31 30.14 -21.15
CA ASP A 186 0.20 30.88 -22.43
C ASP A 186 0.24 32.41 -22.25
N PRO A 187 -0.62 33.04 -21.42
CA PRO A 187 -0.59 34.48 -21.24
C PRO A 187 0.71 35.01 -20.60
N LEU A 188 1.37 34.16 -19.79
CA LEU A 188 2.63 34.51 -19.14
C LEU A 188 3.81 34.47 -20.14
N LEU A 189 3.82 33.49 -21.04
CA LEU A 189 4.82 33.36 -22.09
C LEU A 189 4.76 34.57 -23.04
N ASP A 190 3.55 34.98 -23.47
CA ASP A 190 3.37 36.18 -24.30
C ASP A 190 3.85 37.46 -23.61
N THR A 191 3.51 37.62 -22.34
CA THR A 191 3.94 38.76 -21.54
C THR A 191 5.44 38.79 -21.37
N ARG A 192 6.06 37.62 -21.15
CA ARG A 192 7.49 37.46 -21.02
C ARG A 192 8.23 37.85 -22.31
N LEU A 193 7.75 37.42 -23.48
CA LEU A 193 8.32 37.78 -24.77
C LEU A 193 8.34 39.30 -24.95
N LYS A 194 7.26 40.00 -24.65
CA LYS A 194 7.17 41.45 -24.67
C LYS A 194 8.17 42.12 -23.71
N ARG A 195 8.34 41.58 -22.49
CA ARG A 195 9.34 42.08 -21.53
C ARG A 195 10.78 41.89 -22.01
N ILE A 196 11.11 40.71 -22.58
CA ILE A 196 12.44 40.41 -23.12
C ILE A 196 12.78 41.39 -24.25
N ARG A 197 11.87 41.53 -25.23
CA ARG A 197 12.06 42.43 -26.37
C ARG A 197 12.27 43.88 -25.90
N LYS A 198 11.47 44.36 -24.95
CA LYS A 198 11.59 45.71 -24.38
C LYS A 198 12.93 45.87 -23.66
N ARG A 199 13.37 44.91 -22.85
CA ARG A 199 14.62 44.96 -22.09
C ARG A 199 15.83 45.00 -23.02
N ILE A 200 15.88 44.15 -24.05
CA ILE A 200 16.97 44.13 -25.02
C ILE A 200 17.03 45.48 -25.73
N LYS A 201 15.88 46.03 -26.13
CA LYS A 201 15.80 47.35 -26.80
C LYS A 201 16.30 48.47 -25.88
N THR A 202 15.88 48.52 -24.64
CA THR A 202 16.31 49.53 -23.65
C THR A 202 17.82 49.46 -23.42
N ASN A 203 18.36 48.23 -23.20
CA ASN A 203 19.80 48.06 -22.99
C ASN A 203 20.63 48.47 -24.19
N LEU A 204 20.14 48.27 -25.43
CA LEU A 204 20.78 48.72 -26.64
C LEU A 204 20.73 50.27 -26.76
N ASP A 205 19.60 50.89 -26.48
CA ASP A 205 19.41 52.33 -26.46
C ASP A 205 20.32 53.06 -25.46
N GLU A 206 20.73 52.39 -24.37
CA GLU A 206 21.63 52.93 -23.35
C GLU A 206 23.11 52.83 -23.70
N VAL A 207 23.50 51.87 -24.54
CA VAL A 207 24.92 51.57 -24.84
C VAL A 207 25.35 52.08 -26.22
N ILE A 208 24.44 52.16 -27.17
CA ILE A 208 24.70 52.47 -28.59
C ILE A 208 23.73 53.57 -29.07
N ASP A 209 24.27 54.53 -29.82
CA ASP A 209 23.46 55.58 -30.47
C ASP A 209 22.43 54.92 -31.42
N ARG A 210 21.17 55.34 -31.32
CA ARG A 210 20.03 54.75 -32.08
C ARG A 210 20.28 54.66 -33.58
N SER A 211 21.08 55.59 -34.15
CA SER A 211 21.46 55.60 -35.56
C SER A 211 22.39 54.49 -35.99
N LYS A 212 23.00 53.74 -35.02
CA LYS A 212 23.94 52.68 -35.22
C LYS A 212 23.40 51.29 -34.91
N ILE A 213 22.11 51.19 -34.50
CA ILE A 213 21.47 49.91 -34.22
C ILE A 213 21.08 49.26 -35.55
N ASP A 214 21.66 48.07 -35.82
CA ASP A 214 21.23 47.21 -36.92
C ASP A 214 19.98 46.44 -36.48
N GLU A 215 18.81 46.82 -37.05
CA GLU A 215 17.53 46.17 -36.71
C GLU A 215 17.52 44.69 -37.05
N ASN A 216 18.20 44.24 -38.11
CA ASN A 216 18.27 42.84 -38.46
C ASN A 216 19.01 42.02 -37.38
N ARG A 217 20.11 42.59 -36.88
CA ARG A 217 20.87 41.96 -35.80
C ARG A 217 20.09 41.94 -34.46
N PHE A 218 19.34 42.99 -34.17
CA PHE A 218 18.43 43.02 -33.01
C PHE A 218 17.37 41.91 -33.10
N GLU A 219 16.70 41.77 -34.24
CA GLU A 219 15.68 40.72 -34.40
C GLU A 219 16.32 39.31 -34.35
N GLN A 220 17.53 39.11 -34.85
CA GLN A 220 18.26 37.83 -34.71
C GLN A 220 18.57 37.51 -33.24
N GLU A 221 19.01 38.47 -32.44
CA GLU A 221 19.24 38.26 -31.00
C GLU A 221 17.93 37.98 -30.25
N VAL A 222 16.85 38.67 -30.59
CA VAL A 222 15.53 38.38 -30.03
C VAL A 222 15.10 36.97 -30.38
N LEU A 223 15.25 36.53 -31.63
CA LEU A 223 14.91 35.19 -32.08
C LEU A 223 15.73 34.11 -31.33
N PHE A 224 17.04 34.34 -31.20
CA PHE A 224 17.91 33.44 -30.42
C PHE A 224 17.46 33.29 -28.96
N TYR A 225 17.03 34.38 -28.30
CA TYR A 225 16.49 34.33 -26.96
C TYR A 225 15.14 33.59 -26.89
N ILE A 226 14.27 33.76 -27.89
CA ILE A 226 13.00 33.05 -28.00
C ILE A 226 13.24 31.54 -28.09
N GLU A 227 14.10 31.12 -29.04
CA GLU A 227 14.43 29.70 -29.25
C GLU A 227 15.06 29.06 -28.01
N LYS A 228 16.01 29.76 -27.38
CA LYS A 228 16.67 29.27 -26.15
C LYS A 228 15.72 29.08 -24.98
N THR A 229 14.63 29.81 -24.95
CA THR A 229 13.68 29.82 -23.85
C THR A 229 12.32 29.26 -24.24
N ASP A 230 12.23 28.64 -25.39
CA ASP A 230 11.03 27.96 -25.85
C ASP A 230 10.76 26.73 -24.98
N VAL A 231 9.49 26.61 -24.60
CA VAL A 231 8.95 25.53 -23.76
C VAL A 231 7.82 24.75 -24.43
N ALA A 232 7.61 24.97 -25.73
CA ALA A 232 6.52 24.34 -26.47
C ALA A 232 6.66 22.81 -26.51
N GLU A 233 7.90 22.31 -26.67
CA GLU A 233 8.20 20.89 -26.68
C GLU A 233 7.91 20.25 -25.31
N GLU A 234 8.39 20.88 -24.22
CA GLU A 234 8.15 20.39 -22.85
C GLU A 234 6.66 20.35 -22.51
N ARG A 235 5.92 21.36 -22.94
CA ARG A 235 4.45 21.41 -22.75
C ARG A 235 3.75 20.29 -23.52
N SER A 236 4.11 20.09 -24.77
CA SER A 236 3.55 19.01 -25.60
C SER A 236 3.83 17.63 -25.01
N ARG A 237 5.07 17.40 -24.54
CA ARG A 237 5.45 16.15 -23.85
C ARG A 237 4.75 15.99 -22.52
N LEU A 238 4.63 17.08 -21.74
CA LEU A 238 3.88 17.07 -20.48
C LEU A 238 2.42 16.66 -20.69
N ALA A 239 1.76 17.23 -21.68
CA ALA A 239 0.38 16.88 -22.02
C ALA A 239 0.26 15.40 -22.44
N ALA A 240 1.18 14.90 -23.29
CA ALA A 240 1.21 13.51 -23.71
C ALA A 240 1.43 12.54 -22.53
N HIS A 241 2.30 12.90 -21.56
CA HIS A 241 2.52 12.08 -20.37
C HIS A 241 1.31 12.10 -19.42
N CYS A 242 0.62 13.24 -19.28
CA CYS A 242 -0.63 13.33 -18.53
C CYS A 242 -1.72 12.47 -19.16
N GLU A 243 -1.90 12.52 -20.49
CA GLU A 243 -2.85 11.69 -21.23
C GLU A 243 -2.51 10.17 -21.04
N HIS A 244 -1.23 9.80 -21.18
CA HIS A 244 -0.80 8.43 -20.97
C HIS A 244 -1.05 7.97 -19.51
N PHE A 245 -0.90 8.85 -18.52
CA PHE A 245 -1.24 8.54 -17.14
C PHE A 245 -2.73 8.20 -17.00
N GLU A 246 -3.61 8.98 -17.63
CA GLU A 246 -5.06 8.74 -17.64
C GLU A 246 -5.45 7.46 -18.39
N GLU A 247 -4.74 7.12 -19.48
CA GLU A 247 -4.93 5.84 -20.18
C GLU A 247 -4.60 4.66 -19.29
N VAL A 248 -3.44 4.71 -18.59
CA VAL A 248 -3.02 3.64 -17.66
C VAL A 248 -3.98 3.52 -16.47
N LEU A 249 -4.66 4.60 -16.07
CA LEU A 249 -5.72 4.54 -15.06
C LEU A 249 -6.90 3.65 -15.51
N LYS A 250 -7.18 3.58 -16.80
CA LYS A 250 -8.24 2.73 -17.38
C LYS A 250 -7.85 1.26 -17.47
N ASP A 251 -6.54 0.94 -17.48
CA ASP A 251 -6.02 -0.43 -17.57
C ASP A 251 -6.19 -1.26 -16.29
N GLY A 252 -6.42 -0.61 -15.15
CA GLY A 252 -6.77 -1.24 -13.87
C GLY A 252 -5.60 -1.74 -13.03
N VAL A 253 -5.77 -2.91 -12.40
CA VAL A 253 -4.87 -3.44 -11.36
C VAL A 253 -3.48 -3.79 -11.90
N GLY A 254 -2.43 -3.59 -11.07
CA GLY A 254 -1.06 -4.01 -11.38
C GLY A 254 -0.20 -2.96 -12.08
N GLN A 255 -0.66 -1.71 -12.15
CA GLN A 255 -0.02 -0.64 -12.90
C GLN A 255 0.89 0.27 -12.05
N GLY A 256 1.06 0.02 -10.75
CA GLY A 256 1.82 0.89 -9.84
C GLY A 256 3.22 1.27 -10.34
N LYS A 257 3.94 0.34 -11.00
CA LYS A 257 5.26 0.65 -11.59
C LYS A 257 5.16 1.59 -12.79
N LYS A 258 4.14 1.42 -13.66
CA LYS A 258 3.93 2.29 -14.82
C LYS A 258 3.60 3.71 -14.38
N PHE A 259 2.71 3.89 -13.39
CA PHE A 259 2.43 5.19 -12.81
C PHE A 259 3.69 5.87 -12.29
N GLY A 260 4.57 5.14 -11.60
CA GLY A 260 5.85 5.66 -11.13
C GLY A 260 6.74 6.19 -12.24
N PHE A 261 6.86 5.46 -13.35
CA PHE A 261 7.63 5.90 -14.51
C PHE A 261 7.02 7.13 -15.18
N ILE A 262 5.70 7.14 -15.41
CA ILE A 262 5.03 8.28 -16.04
C ILE A 262 5.15 9.53 -15.15
N ALA A 263 4.96 9.39 -13.83
CA ALA A 263 5.13 10.49 -12.89
C ALA A 263 6.58 11.04 -12.86
N GLN A 264 7.59 10.21 -13.12
CA GLN A 264 8.97 10.67 -13.29
C GLN A 264 9.14 11.49 -14.56
N GLU A 265 8.57 11.05 -15.69
CA GLU A 265 8.65 11.80 -16.96
C GLU A 265 7.88 13.13 -16.86
N ILE A 266 6.67 13.14 -16.27
CA ILE A 266 5.95 14.39 -15.95
C ILE A 266 6.86 15.34 -15.15
N GLY A 267 7.53 14.84 -14.11
CA GLY A 267 8.44 15.63 -13.28
C GLY A 267 9.64 16.19 -14.07
N ARG A 268 10.15 15.42 -15.03
CA ARG A 268 11.22 15.85 -15.91
C ARG A 268 10.79 17.03 -16.78
N GLU A 269 9.63 16.94 -17.42
CA GLU A 269 9.12 18.01 -18.28
C GLU A 269 8.81 19.27 -17.47
N ILE A 270 8.20 19.16 -16.28
CA ILE A 270 7.98 20.29 -15.39
C ILE A 270 9.28 20.96 -14.95
N ASN A 271 10.34 20.18 -14.66
CA ASN A 271 11.65 20.71 -14.27
C ASN A 271 12.31 21.47 -15.43
N THR A 272 12.27 20.89 -16.65
CA THR A 272 12.86 21.51 -17.85
C THR A 272 12.13 22.79 -18.19
N LEU A 273 10.78 22.80 -18.13
CA LEU A 273 9.96 23.97 -18.31
C LEU A 273 10.35 25.08 -17.32
N GLY A 274 10.48 24.75 -16.02
CA GLY A 274 10.90 25.71 -15.01
C GLY A 274 12.27 26.29 -15.25
N SER A 275 13.25 25.47 -15.68
CA SER A 275 14.62 25.92 -15.93
C SER A 275 14.73 26.81 -17.18
N LYS A 276 14.01 26.50 -18.25
CA LYS A 276 13.99 27.29 -19.49
C LYS A 276 13.25 28.61 -19.31
N ALA A 277 12.15 28.62 -18.57
CA ALA A 277 11.27 29.78 -18.48
C ALA A 277 11.92 30.97 -17.76
N ASN A 278 12.70 30.78 -16.71
CA ASN A 278 13.40 31.80 -15.92
C ASN A 278 12.58 33.10 -15.70
N ASP A 279 11.33 32.97 -15.31
CA ASP A 279 10.36 34.03 -15.01
C ASP A 279 9.62 33.74 -13.73
N ALA A 280 9.46 34.74 -12.83
CA ALA A 280 8.94 34.53 -11.49
C ALA A 280 7.45 34.06 -11.48
N ASP A 281 6.64 34.55 -12.42
CA ASP A 281 5.25 34.18 -12.50
C ASP A 281 5.10 32.72 -13.00
N ILE A 282 5.91 32.34 -13.99
CA ILE A 282 5.97 30.97 -14.50
C ILE A 282 6.49 30.01 -13.41
N GLN A 283 7.50 30.43 -12.64
CA GLN A 283 8.02 29.61 -11.53
C GLN A 283 6.96 29.28 -10.49
N ARG A 284 6.00 30.19 -10.23
CA ARG A 284 4.87 29.91 -9.32
C ARG A 284 3.97 28.78 -9.83
N LEU A 285 3.70 28.75 -11.16
CA LEU A 285 2.94 27.66 -11.78
C LEU A 285 3.72 26.35 -11.70
N VAL A 286 5.02 26.38 -11.99
CA VAL A 286 5.91 25.21 -11.89
C VAL A 286 5.93 24.64 -10.48
N VAL A 287 5.97 25.47 -9.44
CA VAL A 287 5.92 25.01 -8.04
C VAL A 287 4.61 24.32 -7.76
N ARG A 288 3.46 24.89 -8.17
CA ARG A 288 2.15 24.24 -7.97
C ARG A 288 2.05 22.90 -8.69
N MET A 289 2.52 22.80 -9.93
CA MET A 289 2.58 21.54 -10.67
C MET A 289 3.46 20.50 -9.95
N LYS A 290 4.60 20.92 -9.38
CA LYS A 290 5.48 20.05 -8.61
C LYS A 290 4.82 19.54 -7.33
N ASP A 291 4.15 20.41 -6.60
CA ASP A 291 3.46 20.04 -5.36
C ASP A 291 2.37 18.99 -5.63
N GLU A 292 1.59 19.16 -6.70
CA GLU A 292 0.60 18.15 -7.10
C GLU A 292 1.25 16.84 -7.57
N LEU A 293 2.34 16.91 -8.31
CA LEU A 293 3.06 15.73 -8.75
C LEU A 293 3.66 14.94 -7.57
N GLU A 294 4.16 15.60 -6.53
CA GLU A 294 4.67 14.91 -5.35
C GLU A 294 3.55 14.17 -4.61
N LYS A 295 2.35 14.75 -4.49
CA LYS A 295 1.16 14.04 -3.95
C LYS A 295 0.84 12.78 -4.77
N ILE A 296 0.86 12.90 -6.11
CA ILE A 296 0.66 11.75 -7.00
C ILE A 296 1.72 10.68 -6.74
N LYS A 297 3.01 11.04 -6.66
CA LYS A 297 4.11 10.10 -6.41
C LYS A 297 4.00 9.38 -5.08
N GLU A 298 3.57 10.07 -4.03
CA GLU A 298 3.32 9.46 -2.72
C GLU A 298 2.20 8.41 -2.80
N GLN A 299 1.11 8.73 -3.49
CA GLN A 299 -0.01 7.81 -3.66
C GLN A 299 0.31 6.63 -4.59
N VAL A 300 1.17 6.81 -5.60
CA VAL A 300 1.63 5.73 -6.48
C VAL A 300 2.30 4.60 -5.69
N LEU A 301 2.94 4.90 -4.58
CA LEU A 301 3.55 3.88 -3.71
C LEU A 301 2.49 2.97 -3.06
N ASN A 302 1.26 3.41 -2.94
CA ASN A 302 0.15 2.67 -2.34
C ASN A 302 -0.70 1.91 -3.38
N VAL A 303 -0.38 2.01 -4.67
CA VAL A 303 -1.08 1.29 -5.75
C VAL A 303 -0.46 -0.08 -5.99
N LEU A 304 -1.31 -1.09 -6.10
CA LEU A 304 -0.95 -2.48 -6.36
C LEU A 304 -0.48 -2.68 -7.80
#